data_cdcb630d58063e2a6ba2de9b836aeab8
#
_entry.id   cdcb630d58063e2a6ba2de9b836aeab8
#
_cell.length_a   1.000
_cell.length_b   1.000
_cell.length_c   1.000
_cell.angle_alpha   90.00
_cell.angle_beta   90.00
_cell.angle_gamma   90.00
#
_symmetry.space_group_name_H-M   'P 1'
#
loop_
_entity.id
_entity.type
_entity.pdbx_description
1 polymer ?
#
loop_
_entity_poly.entity_id
_entity_poly.type
_entity_poly.pdbx_seq_one_letter_code
_entity_poly.pdbx_strand_id
1 'polypeptide(L)'
;MGDSSDKIAGIKGLGPKTLFKRFPELLTEDLSLDDILDISEEKLEDHIIYARVLHEVEELEKKYKVMDLANPMLNQYDELFIKDFVDNTELNFYPDQFVEMYNKDQLGGLIRNVDFWVKDVFQDLLENK
;
A
#
# COMPACT_ATOMS: atom_id res chain seq x y z
N MET A 1 10.21 -6.93 -4.37
CA MET A 1 11.37 -6.20 -3.82
C MET A 1 11.27 -6.02 -2.31
N GLY A 2 10.28 -5.97 -1.64
CA GLY A 2 10.11 -5.70 -0.21
C GLY A 2 9.93 -4.22 0.09
N ASP A 3 9.55 -3.93 1.33
CA ASP A 3 9.36 -2.59 1.86
C ASP A 3 10.15 -2.41 3.15
N SER A 4 11.13 -1.50 3.12
CA SER A 4 12.00 -1.27 4.29
C SER A 4 11.29 -0.48 5.39
N SER A 5 10.27 0.33 5.07
CA SER A 5 9.49 1.08 6.06
C SER A 5 8.68 0.13 6.94
N ASP A 6 8.11 -0.90 6.34
CA ASP A 6 7.29 -1.91 7.03
C ASP A 6 8.08 -3.16 7.44
N LYS A 7 9.41 -3.13 7.26
CA LYS A 7 10.31 -4.26 7.56
C LYS A 7 9.98 -5.54 6.77
N ILE A 8 9.36 -5.38 5.60
CA ILE A 8 9.09 -6.50 4.69
C ILE A 8 10.31 -6.76 3.84
N ALA A 9 11.01 -7.86 4.08
CA ALA A 9 12.19 -8.21 3.32
C ALA A 9 11.82 -8.67 1.91
N GLY A 10 12.54 -8.16 0.90
CA GLY A 10 12.47 -8.67 -0.47
C GLY A 10 13.43 -9.85 -0.68
N ILE A 11 13.44 -10.40 -1.89
CA ILE A 11 14.39 -11.45 -2.29
C ILE A 11 15.81 -10.89 -2.28
N LYS A 12 16.72 -11.60 -1.62
CA LYS A 12 18.12 -11.19 -1.49
C LYS A 12 18.79 -11.05 -2.86
N GLY A 13 19.27 -9.84 -3.16
CA GLY A 13 19.95 -9.51 -4.39
C GLY A 13 19.02 -9.13 -5.56
N LEU A 14 17.70 -9.11 -5.34
CA LEU A 14 16.71 -8.69 -6.33
C LEU A 14 16.27 -7.24 -6.06
N GLY A 15 17.18 -6.30 -6.26
CA GLY A 15 16.87 -4.87 -6.29
C GLY A 15 16.38 -4.42 -7.68
N PRO A 16 15.93 -3.14 -7.84
CA PRO A 16 15.33 -2.65 -9.09
C PRO A 16 16.20 -2.92 -10.34
N LYS A 17 17.50 -2.66 -10.27
CA LYS A 17 18.41 -2.91 -11.40
C LYS A 17 18.48 -4.38 -11.78
N THR A 18 18.51 -5.28 -10.79
CA THR A 18 18.58 -6.71 -11.03
C THR A 18 17.26 -7.24 -11.55
N LEU A 19 16.13 -6.73 -11.01
CA LEU A 19 14.80 -7.09 -11.46
C LEU A 19 14.64 -6.84 -12.96
N PHE A 20 14.81 -5.62 -13.42
CA PHE A 20 14.66 -5.27 -14.83
C PHE A 20 15.74 -5.89 -15.73
N LYS A 21 16.91 -6.22 -15.19
CA LYS A 21 17.93 -6.94 -15.94
C LYS A 21 17.59 -8.41 -16.17
N ARG A 22 16.92 -9.05 -15.20
CA ARG A 22 16.60 -10.49 -15.24
C ARG A 22 15.21 -10.77 -15.80
N PHE A 23 14.31 -9.82 -15.65
CA PHE A 23 12.96 -9.85 -16.18
C PHE A 23 12.71 -8.60 -17.02
N PRO A 24 13.39 -8.48 -18.18
CA PRO A 24 13.24 -7.31 -19.04
C PRO A 24 11.83 -7.14 -19.61
N GLU A 25 11.05 -8.20 -19.65
CA GLU A 25 9.66 -8.24 -20.06
C GLU A 25 8.79 -7.26 -19.21
N LEU A 26 9.14 -7.05 -17.94
CA LEU A 26 8.48 -6.06 -17.06
C LEU A 26 8.58 -4.60 -17.53
N LEU A 27 9.40 -4.31 -18.53
CA LEU A 27 9.48 -2.97 -19.12
C LEU A 27 8.39 -2.72 -20.17
N THR A 28 7.79 -3.76 -20.70
CA THR A 28 6.84 -3.71 -21.82
C THR A 28 5.51 -4.38 -21.53
N GLU A 29 5.45 -5.22 -20.51
CA GLU A 29 4.29 -6.05 -20.20
C GLU A 29 4.00 -6.05 -18.69
N ASP A 30 2.73 -6.15 -18.33
CA ASP A 30 2.29 -6.42 -16.96
C ASP A 30 2.36 -7.93 -16.72
N LEU A 31 3.39 -8.38 -16.01
CA LEU A 31 3.56 -9.78 -15.66
C LEU A 31 2.90 -10.11 -14.33
N SER A 32 2.18 -11.23 -14.29
CA SER A 32 1.70 -11.85 -13.06
C SER A 32 2.84 -12.50 -12.27
N LEU A 33 2.57 -12.95 -11.05
CA LEU A 33 3.55 -13.75 -10.30
C LEU A 33 3.82 -15.08 -11.00
N ASP A 34 2.80 -15.71 -11.57
CA ASP A 34 2.94 -16.97 -12.31
C ASP A 34 3.87 -16.81 -13.53
N ASP A 35 3.72 -15.72 -14.29
CA ASP A 35 4.63 -15.43 -15.42
C ASP A 35 6.10 -15.28 -14.96
N ILE A 36 6.32 -14.64 -13.81
CA ILE A 36 7.65 -14.49 -13.20
C ILE A 36 8.22 -15.86 -12.77
N LEU A 37 7.37 -16.74 -12.27
CA LEU A 37 7.77 -18.09 -11.89
C LEU A 37 8.13 -18.93 -13.12
N ASP A 38 7.31 -18.91 -14.17
CA ASP A 38 7.56 -19.60 -15.43
C ASP A 38 8.89 -19.15 -16.06
N ILE A 39 9.13 -17.84 -16.15
CA ILE A 39 10.41 -17.29 -16.61
C ILE A 39 11.58 -17.76 -15.72
N SER A 40 11.35 -17.87 -14.42
CA SER A 40 12.38 -18.31 -13.49
C SER A 40 12.70 -19.78 -13.60
N GLU A 41 11.73 -20.62 -13.92
CA GLU A 41 11.94 -22.04 -14.23
C GLU A 41 12.70 -22.22 -15.54
N GLU A 42 12.31 -21.51 -16.60
CA GLU A 42 12.99 -21.57 -17.90
C GLU A 42 14.45 -21.13 -17.84
N LYS A 43 14.75 -20.10 -17.04
CA LYS A 43 16.09 -19.50 -16.93
C LYS A 43 16.84 -19.92 -15.66
N LEU A 44 16.45 -21.03 -15.03
CA LEU A 44 16.96 -21.46 -13.72
C LEU A 44 18.50 -21.57 -13.70
N GLU A 45 19.09 -22.08 -14.78
CA GLU A 45 20.53 -22.30 -14.91
C GLU A 45 21.31 -21.01 -15.22
N ASP A 46 20.64 -19.94 -15.69
CA ASP A 46 21.30 -18.72 -16.14
C ASP A 46 21.81 -17.86 -14.97
N HIS A 47 21.12 -17.89 -13.83
CA HIS A 47 21.52 -17.07 -12.68
C HIS A 47 20.79 -17.46 -11.37
N ILE A 48 21.51 -17.39 -10.28
CA ILE A 48 21.03 -17.70 -8.92
C ILE A 48 19.75 -16.97 -8.49
N ILE A 49 19.45 -15.82 -9.08
CA ILE A 49 18.23 -15.05 -8.77
C ILE A 49 16.96 -15.85 -9.11
N TYR A 50 16.96 -16.57 -10.23
CA TYR A 50 15.79 -17.39 -10.62
C TYR A 50 15.53 -18.49 -9.60
N ALA A 51 16.56 -19.18 -9.15
CA ALA A 51 16.44 -20.17 -8.08
C ALA A 51 15.92 -19.58 -6.77
N ARG A 52 16.33 -18.33 -6.43
CA ARG A 52 15.83 -17.65 -5.24
C ARG A 52 14.36 -17.25 -5.35
N VAL A 53 13.92 -16.79 -6.53
CA VAL A 53 12.50 -16.48 -6.79
C VAL A 53 11.66 -17.73 -6.57
N LEU A 54 12.03 -18.85 -7.17
CA LEU A 54 11.31 -20.11 -7.02
C LEU A 54 11.31 -20.66 -5.58
N HIS A 55 12.42 -20.49 -4.87
CA HIS A 55 12.53 -20.96 -3.49
C HIS A 55 11.69 -20.10 -2.51
N GLU A 56 11.52 -18.81 -2.80
CA GLU A 56 10.84 -17.87 -1.90
C GLU A 56 9.38 -17.60 -2.29
N VAL A 57 8.80 -18.37 -3.22
CA VAL A 57 7.44 -18.12 -3.76
C VAL A 57 6.37 -18.05 -2.68
N GLU A 58 6.32 -18.99 -1.75
CA GLU A 58 5.34 -19.00 -0.65
C GLU A 58 5.43 -17.75 0.22
N GLU A 59 6.64 -17.28 0.51
CA GLU A 59 6.86 -16.07 1.28
C GLU A 59 6.53 -14.82 0.48
N LEU A 60 6.72 -14.83 -0.84
CA LEU A 60 6.31 -13.74 -1.72
C LEU A 60 4.80 -13.59 -1.76
N GLU A 61 4.07 -14.70 -1.86
CA GLU A 61 2.60 -14.69 -1.83
C GLU A 61 2.05 -14.14 -0.52
N LYS A 62 2.62 -14.57 0.62
CA LYS A 62 2.22 -14.05 1.93
C LYS A 62 2.48 -12.55 2.05
N LYS A 63 3.67 -12.10 1.63
CA LYS A 63 4.05 -10.69 1.64
C LYS A 63 3.17 -9.87 0.72
N TYR A 64 2.86 -10.39 -0.46
CA TYR A 64 1.94 -9.74 -1.40
C TYR A 64 0.56 -9.53 -0.78
N LYS A 65 -0.03 -10.56 -0.16
CA LYS A 65 -1.33 -10.45 0.50
C LYS A 65 -1.38 -9.38 1.59
N VAL A 66 -0.28 -9.22 2.34
CA VAL A 66 -0.17 -8.17 3.38
C VAL A 66 -0.07 -6.77 2.76
N MET A 67 0.56 -6.65 1.59
CA MET A 67 0.78 -5.36 0.92
C MET A 67 -0.36 -4.96 -0.01
N ASP A 68 -1.23 -5.89 -0.38
CA ASP A 68 -2.36 -5.65 -1.30
C ASP A 68 -3.53 -5.00 -0.56
N LEU A 69 -3.53 -3.67 -0.55
CA LEU A 69 -4.59 -2.87 0.08
C LEU A 69 -5.91 -2.91 -0.68
N ALA A 70 -5.90 -3.34 -1.95
CA ALA A 70 -7.13 -3.49 -2.73
C ALA A 70 -7.92 -4.75 -2.33
N ASN A 71 -7.20 -5.75 -1.81
CA ASN A 71 -7.79 -7.00 -1.33
C ASN A 71 -7.36 -7.27 0.13
N PRO A 72 -7.81 -6.45 1.08
CA PRO A 72 -7.43 -6.60 2.48
C PRO A 72 -7.89 -7.96 3.03
N MET A 73 -7.08 -8.56 3.90
CA MET A 73 -7.40 -9.83 4.54
C MET A 73 -8.47 -9.66 5.63
N LEU A 74 -9.65 -9.18 5.23
CA LEU A 74 -10.80 -9.05 6.11
C LEU A 74 -11.64 -10.34 6.04
N ASN A 75 -12.24 -10.72 7.14
CA ASN A 75 -13.29 -11.73 7.11
C ASN A 75 -14.63 -11.09 6.74
N GLN A 76 -15.57 -11.89 6.32
CA GLN A 76 -16.90 -11.42 5.87
C GLN A 76 -17.63 -10.58 6.91
N TYR A 77 -17.44 -10.87 8.20
CA TYR A 77 -18.07 -10.11 9.28
C TYR A 77 -17.46 -8.70 9.37
N ASP A 78 -16.15 -8.59 9.30
CA ASP A 78 -15.46 -7.30 9.34
C ASP A 78 -15.81 -6.43 8.12
N GLU A 79 -15.91 -7.05 6.93
CA GLU A 79 -16.33 -6.34 5.71
C GLU A 79 -17.75 -5.76 5.87
N LEU A 80 -18.70 -6.58 6.34
CA LEU A 80 -20.07 -6.15 6.57
C LEU A 80 -20.15 -5.06 7.64
N PHE A 81 -19.38 -5.20 8.72
CA PHE A 81 -19.34 -4.20 9.79
C PHE A 81 -18.79 -2.86 9.29
N ILE A 82 -17.68 -2.87 8.56
CA ILE A 82 -17.08 -1.65 7.99
C ILE A 82 -18.04 -0.99 7.01
N LYS A 83 -18.68 -1.77 6.14
CA LYS A 83 -19.65 -1.27 5.17
C LYS A 83 -20.85 -0.63 5.87
N ASP A 84 -21.46 -1.32 6.83
CA ASP A 84 -22.57 -0.80 7.63
C ASP A 84 -22.17 0.49 8.36
N PHE A 85 -20.98 0.51 8.96
CA PHE A 85 -20.46 1.69 9.63
C PHE A 85 -20.29 2.89 8.68
N VAL A 86 -19.71 2.67 7.49
CA VAL A 86 -19.51 3.72 6.48
C VAL A 86 -20.86 4.23 5.94
N ASP A 87 -21.78 3.30 5.62
CA ASP A 87 -23.06 3.64 5.01
C ASP A 87 -24.01 4.37 5.99
N ASN A 88 -23.91 4.06 7.30
CA ASN A 88 -24.82 4.59 8.32
C ASN A 88 -24.20 5.64 9.25
N THR A 89 -22.90 5.98 9.08
CA THR A 89 -22.26 7.01 9.90
C THR A 89 -22.51 8.40 9.33
N GLU A 90 -23.16 9.25 10.11
CA GLU A 90 -23.23 10.67 9.79
C GLU A 90 -21.86 11.33 9.95
N LEU A 91 -21.39 11.95 8.89
CA LEU A 91 -20.15 12.72 8.92
C LEU A 91 -20.40 14.05 9.61
N ASN A 92 -19.91 14.18 10.83
CA ASN A 92 -19.94 15.44 11.57
C ASN A 92 -18.52 16.01 11.59
N PHE A 93 -18.35 17.19 11.02
CA PHE A 93 -17.09 17.89 11.02
C PHE A 93 -17.17 19.17 11.86
N TYR A 94 -16.26 19.31 12.82
CA TYR A 94 -16.17 20.44 13.73
C TYR A 94 -14.81 21.14 13.53
N PRO A 95 -14.74 22.18 12.68
CA PRO A 95 -13.49 22.87 12.33
C PRO A 95 -12.70 23.34 13.54
N ASP A 96 -13.39 23.96 14.50
CA ASP A 96 -12.75 24.53 15.68
C ASP A 96 -12.11 23.44 16.57
N GLN A 97 -12.77 22.27 16.69
CA GLN A 97 -12.21 21.14 17.44
C GLN A 97 -10.98 20.56 16.75
N PHE A 98 -10.98 20.50 15.41
CA PHE A 98 -9.81 20.09 14.66
C PHE A 98 -8.63 21.02 14.89
N VAL A 99 -8.85 22.35 14.82
CA VAL A 99 -7.81 23.35 15.05
C VAL A 99 -7.28 23.28 16.49
N GLU A 100 -8.17 23.10 17.47
CA GLU A 100 -7.77 22.91 18.87
C GLU A 100 -6.89 21.65 19.05
N MET A 101 -7.31 20.51 18.50
CA MET A 101 -6.53 19.28 18.50
C MET A 101 -5.16 19.48 17.86
N TYR A 102 -5.12 20.08 16.66
CA TYR A 102 -3.90 20.36 15.92
C TYR A 102 -2.89 21.17 16.73
N ASN A 103 -3.37 22.20 17.41
CA ASN A 103 -2.53 23.06 18.25
C ASN A 103 -2.08 22.35 19.54
N LYS A 104 -2.97 21.57 20.17
CA LYS A 104 -2.67 20.79 21.36
C LYS A 104 -1.60 19.72 21.10
N ASP A 105 -1.66 19.06 19.95
CA ASP A 105 -0.69 18.06 19.55
C ASP A 105 0.63 18.66 19.00
N GLN A 106 0.77 19.99 19.04
CA GLN A 106 1.96 20.73 18.63
C GLN A 106 2.39 20.48 17.17
N LEU A 107 1.43 20.24 16.27
CA LEU A 107 1.65 19.97 14.85
C LEU A 107 1.92 21.26 14.02
N GLY A 108 2.05 22.39 14.66
CA GLY A 108 2.04 23.76 14.12
C GLY A 108 2.97 24.11 12.96
N GLY A 109 3.91 23.25 12.61
CA GLY A 109 4.79 23.48 11.44
C GLY A 109 4.35 22.76 10.18
N LEU A 110 3.40 21.84 10.26
CA LEU A 110 3.02 20.96 9.13
C LEU A 110 2.04 21.66 8.18
N ILE A 111 1.09 22.42 8.71
CA ILE A 111 0.13 23.18 7.92
C ILE A 111 0.36 24.68 8.20
N ARG A 112 0.67 25.44 7.16
CA ARG A 112 1.05 26.85 7.29
C ARG A 112 -0.06 27.75 7.86
N ASN A 113 -1.30 27.46 7.52
CA ASN A 113 -2.50 28.16 8.00
C ASN A 113 -3.61 27.13 8.16
N VAL A 114 -3.71 26.56 9.34
CA VAL A 114 -4.64 25.46 9.62
C VAL A 114 -6.11 25.87 9.49
N ASP A 115 -6.46 27.08 9.92
CA ASP A 115 -7.84 27.59 9.84
C ASP A 115 -8.32 27.71 8.38
N PHE A 116 -7.46 28.25 7.51
CA PHE A 116 -7.76 28.36 6.10
C PHE A 116 -7.79 26.97 5.44
N TRP A 117 -6.79 26.13 5.73
CA TRP A 117 -6.69 24.80 5.17
C TRP A 117 -7.90 23.92 5.51
N VAL A 118 -8.36 23.98 6.76
CA VAL A 118 -9.54 23.23 7.20
C VAL A 118 -10.79 23.64 6.44
N LYS A 119 -10.99 24.94 6.23
CA LYS A 119 -12.14 25.46 5.48
C LYS A 119 -12.09 25.10 4.01
N ASP A 120 -10.91 25.17 3.40
CA ASP A 120 -10.71 24.89 1.99
C ASP A 120 -10.87 23.40 1.67
N VAL A 121 -10.22 22.53 2.45
CA VAL A 121 -10.21 21.08 2.21
C VAL A 121 -11.54 20.40 2.56
N PHE A 122 -12.24 20.89 3.59
CA PHE A 122 -13.48 20.29 4.06
C PHE A 122 -14.72 21.13 3.77
N GLN A 123 -14.64 22.01 2.77
CA GLN A 123 -15.75 22.88 2.38
C GLN A 123 -17.02 22.10 2.10
N ASP A 124 -16.93 20.99 1.35
CA ASP A 124 -18.08 20.16 0.99
C ASP A 124 -18.77 19.54 2.22
N LEU A 125 -18.02 19.23 3.27
CA LEU A 125 -18.58 18.74 4.55
C LEU A 125 -19.23 19.84 5.39
N LEU A 126 -18.88 21.10 5.17
CA LEU A 126 -19.47 22.25 5.86
C LEU A 126 -20.76 22.72 5.19
N GLU A 127 -20.87 22.59 3.87
CA GLU A 127 -22.02 23.06 3.07
C GLU A 127 -23.19 22.07 3.04
N ASN A 128 -22.95 20.79 3.34
CA ASN A 128 -23.96 19.72 3.32
C ASN A 128 -24.66 19.48 4.67
N LYS A 129 -24.73 20.51 5.52
CA LYS A 129 -25.46 20.49 6.81
C LYS A 129 -26.86 21.04 6.70
#